data_4caf2122c8303cd195326adf9182f015
#
_entry.id   4caf2122c8303cd195326adf9182f015
#
_cell.length_a   1.000
_cell.length_b   1.000
_cell.length_c   1.000
_cell.angle_alpha   90.00
_cell.angle_beta   90.00
_cell.angle_gamma   90.00
#
_symmetry.space_group_name_H-M   'P 1'
#
loop_
_entity.id
_entity.type
_entity.pdbx_description
1 polymer ?
#
loop_
_entity_poly.entity_id
_entity_poly.type
_entity_poly.pdbx_seq_one_letter_code
_entity_poly.pdbx_strand_id
1 'polypeptide(L)'
;MAKRKLIRVTTSDISLDSLIKGQLKFLSSEFEVIGVSNNTGVLAMVGEREGIRTIEVPMHREISLFSDIKCLWLLYRLFRKEKPDIVHANTPKGSMLSMIASKLASVPHRFYTVTGLRYQGASGLFRTLLMTMERISCYCATKVIPEGEGVKKTLLEDNITSKEMHIIHNGNINGIDTTYFSEQATIEEIKQSLNLSKETDTEKVRDLFRESIGLSKNDFAFIFIGRIVNDKGMHELADAFSKLIPIYPHCKLILVGNFEDNLDPLQQEDKVFFENNPAVHFVGYQDDVRPYLLSADALVFPSYREGFPNVVMQAGAMGLASIVTDINGCNEIIREGENGIVIPPKDEISLCTAMTCFIEQQHLKNTMSEKARKMIVERYEQKDVWEAVLKEYTNVGETNCL
;
A
#
# COMPACT_ATOMS: atom_id res chain seq x y z
N MET A 1 -29.26 -16.75 -14.37
CA MET A 1 -29.42 -16.67 -12.90
C MET A 1 -29.05 -15.25 -12.46
N ALA A 2 -29.66 -14.74 -11.38
CA ALA A 2 -29.21 -13.46 -10.81
C ALA A 2 -27.78 -13.60 -10.28
N LYS A 3 -26.94 -12.58 -10.48
CA LYS A 3 -25.58 -12.55 -9.92
C LYS A 3 -25.65 -12.57 -8.39
N ARG A 4 -24.73 -13.28 -7.75
CA ARG A 4 -24.53 -13.20 -6.29
C ARG A 4 -24.10 -11.78 -5.92
N LYS A 5 -24.54 -11.31 -4.75
CA LYS A 5 -24.25 -9.95 -4.29
C LYS A 5 -23.03 -9.89 -3.38
N LEU A 6 -22.05 -9.08 -3.75
CA LEU A 6 -20.82 -8.81 -3.01
C LEU A 6 -20.81 -7.35 -2.50
N ILE A 7 -20.67 -7.17 -1.20
CA ILE A 7 -20.44 -5.85 -0.62
C ILE A 7 -18.99 -5.74 -0.16
N ARG A 8 -18.26 -4.75 -0.71
CA ARG A 8 -16.91 -4.38 -0.30
C ARG A 8 -16.96 -3.17 0.61
N VAL A 9 -16.33 -3.28 1.78
CA VAL A 9 -16.40 -2.23 2.82
C VAL A 9 -15.01 -1.76 3.19
N THR A 10 -14.83 -0.43 3.19
CA THR A 10 -13.66 0.25 3.76
C THR A 10 -14.11 1.36 4.69
N THR A 11 -13.24 1.82 5.59
CA THR A 11 -13.57 2.96 6.47
C THR A 11 -13.67 4.25 5.67
N SER A 12 -12.80 4.44 4.68
CA SER A 12 -12.69 5.65 3.85
C SER A 12 -12.85 5.32 2.38
N ASP A 13 -13.49 6.20 1.62
CA ASP A 13 -13.59 6.16 0.17
C ASP A 13 -12.21 6.24 -0.52
N ILE A 14 -11.27 6.98 0.06
CA ILE A 14 -9.85 6.98 -0.38
C ILE A 14 -9.26 5.56 -0.32
N SER A 15 -9.68 4.74 0.66
CA SER A 15 -9.23 3.35 0.74
C SER A 15 -9.89 2.45 -0.31
N LEU A 16 -11.14 2.71 -0.71
CA LEU A 16 -11.76 2.06 -1.88
C LEU A 16 -11.04 2.45 -3.16
N ASP A 17 -10.69 3.72 -3.28
CA ASP A 17 -10.02 4.27 -4.44
C ASP A 17 -8.61 3.70 -4.63
N SER A 18 -7.81 3.64 -3.58
CA SER A 18 -6.38 3.32 -3.66
C SER A 18 -6.04 1.85 -3.44
N LEU A 19 -6.70 1.17 -2.47
CA LEU A 19 -6.34 -0.19 -2.10
C LEU A 19 -6.86 -1.26 -3.05
N ILE A 20 -7.99 -1.00 -3.71
CA ILE A 20 -8.69 -1.99 -4.57
C ILE A 20 -9.13 -1.39 -5.90
N LYS A 21 -8.37 -0.41 -6.40
CA LYS A 21 -8.60 0.24 -7.69
C LYS A 21 -8.65 -0.79 -8.83
N GLY A 22 -9.72 -0.74 -9.63
CA GLY A 22 -9.94 -1.64 -10.76
C GLY A 22 -10.52 -3.01 -10.39
N GLN A 23 -10.28 -3.51 -9.17
CA GLN A 23 -10.73 -4.82 -8.72
C GLN A 23 -12.26 -4.93 -8.68
N LEU A 24 -12.96 -3.84 -8.27
CA LEU A 24 -14.42 -3.87 -8.16
C LEU A 24 -15.08 -3.98 -9.54
N LYS A 25 -14.53 -3.29 -10.54
CA LYS A 25 -14.94 -3.42 -11.94
C LYS A 25 -14.72 -4.83 -12.47
N PHE A 26 -13.55 -5.43 -12.21
CA PHE A 26 -13.24 -6.79 -12.59
C PHE A 26 -14.25 -7.79 -11.98
N LEU A 27 -14.50 -7.68 -10.68
CA LEU A 27 -15.44 -8.55 -9.97
C LEU A 27 -16.91 -8.34 -10.41
N SER A 28 -17.26 -7.18 -10.95
CA SER A 28 -18.62 -6.89 -11.44
C SER A 28 -19.01 -7.74 -12.66
N SER A 29 -18.06 -8.41 -13.32
CA SER A 29 -18.36 -9.42 -14.36
C SER A 29 -19.16 -10.60 -13.79
N GLU A 30 -18.87 -11.04 -12.57
CA GLU A 30 -19.43 -12.22 -11.93
C GLU A 30 -20.42 -11.91 -10.80
N PHE A 31 -20.27 -10.76 -10.13
CA PHE A 31 -21.06 -10.36 -8.96
C PHE A 31 -21.84 -9.06 -9.19
N GLU A 32 -22.94 -8.89 -8.47
CA GLU A 32 -23.51 -7.57 -8.21
C GLU A 32 -22.68 -6.92 -7.09
N VAL A 33 -21.74 -6.02 -7.47
CA VAL A 33 -20.80 -5.41 -6.52
C VAL A 33 -21.33 -4.09 -5.99
N ILE A 34 -21.22 -3.89 -4.66
CA ILE A 34 -21.54 -2.64 -3.99
C ILE A 34 -20.33 -2.21 -3.16
N GLY A 35 -19.86 -0.98 -3.37
CA GLY A 35 -18.85 -0.34 -2.55
C GLY A 35 -19.47 0.41 -1.36
N VAL A 36 -18.94 0.23 -0.15
CA VAL A 36 -19.43 0.91 1.06
C VAL A 36 -18.27 1.56 1.80
N SER A 37 -18.37 2.85 2.07
CA SER A 37 -17.40 3.60 2.87
C SER A 37 -18.03 4.89 3.41
N ASN A 38 -17.24 5.72 4.14
CA ASN A 38 -17.61 7.12 4.28
C ASN A 38 -17.48 7.84 2.94
N ASN A 39 -17.84 9.13 2.92
CA ASN A 39 -17.70 9.96 1.73
C ASN A 39 -16.90 11.22 2.09
N THR A 40 -15.69 11.32 1.55
CA THR A 40 -14.82 12.52 1.65
C THR A 40 -14.78 13.31 0.35
N GLY A 41 -15.58 12.92 -0.64
CA GLY A 41 -15.71 13.57 -1.94
C GLY A 41 -15.35 12.67 -3.13
N VAL A 42 -14.69 11.52 -2.91
CA VAL A 42 -14.26 10.62 -4.00
C VAL A 42 -15.16 9.41 -4.22
N LEU A 43 -16.13 9.16 -3.33
CA LEU A 43 -16.98 7.96 -3.39
C LEU A 43 -17.79 7.84 -4.69
N ALA A 44 -18.32 8.95 -5.19
CA ALA A 44 -19.06 8.99 -6.45
C ALA A 44 -18.16 8.65 -7.65
N MET A 45 -16.96 9.26 -7.70
CA MET A 45 -15.95 9.00 -8.73
C MET A 45 -15.54 7.51 -8.74
N VAL A 46 -15.36 6.90 -7.56
CA VAL A 46 -15.09 5.46 -7.46
C VAL A 46 -16.24 4.65 -8.08
N GLY A 47 -17.49 5.00 -7.76
CA GLY A 47 -18.67 4.34 -8.34
C GLY A 47 -18.71 4.41 -9.86
N GLU A 48 -18.45 5.58 -10.42
CA GLU A 48 -18.41 5.80 -11.88
C GLU A 48 -17.26 5.03 -12.55
N ARG A 49 -16.04 5.16 -12.00
CA ARG A 49 -14.86 4.49 -12.55
C ARG A 49 -14.98 2.97 -12.55
N GLU A 50 -15.45 2.40 -11.43
CA GLU A 50 -15.60 0.96 -11.28
C GLU A 50 -16.90 0.41 -11.93
N GLY A 51 -17.84 1.29 -12.30
CA GLY A 51 -19.14 0.89 -12.86
C GLY A 51 -20.03 0.16 -11.86
N ILE A 52 -19.98 0.52 -10.60
CA ILE A 52 -20.70 -0.12 -9.49
C ILE A 52 -21.54 0.89 -8.70
N ARG A 53 -22.50 0.38 -7.95
CA ARG A 53 -23.23 1.17 -6.95
C ARG A 53 -22.37 1.38 -5.70
N THR A 54 -22.33 2.61 -5.22
CA THR A 54 -21.69 2.97 -3.95
C THR A 54 -22.71 3.44 -2.93
N ILE A 55 -22.44 3.19 -1.65
CA ILE A 55 -23.32 3.56 -0.54
C ILE A 55 -22.48 4.17 0.57
N GLU A 56 -22.88 5.36 1.01
CA GLU A 56 -22.23 6.04 2.11
C GLU A 56 -22.67 5.46 3.46
N VAL A 57 -21.69 5.16 4.33
CA VAL A 57 -21.85 4.97 5.78
C VAL A 57 -20.79 5.83 6.47
N PRO A 58 -21.14 6.80 7.30
CA PRO A 58 -20.24 7.84 7.79
C PRO A 58 -19.28 7.32 8.88
N MET A 59 -18.42 6.39 8.49
CA MET A 59 -17.37 5.83 9.34
C MET A 59 -16.18 6.79 9.42
N HIS A 60 -15.67 7.05 10.62
CA HIS A 60 -14.47 7.85 10.85
C HIS A 60 -13.29 6.97 11.27
N ARG A 61 -12.07 7.39 10.99
CA ARG A 61 -10.85 6.64 11.39
C ARG A 61 -10.65 6.63 12.91
N GLU A 62 -11.05 7.69 13.57
CA GLU A 62 -10.98 7.82 15.03
C GLU A 62 -12.04 6.98 15.73
N ILE A 63 -11.70 6.44 16.91
CA ILE A 63 -12.63 5.67 17.72
C ILE A 63 -13.61 6.63 18.39
N SER A 64 -14.90 6.46 18.11
CA SER A 64 -15.98 7.26 18.69
C SER A 64 -17.19 6.37 18.97
N LEU A 65 -17.43 6.06 20.24
CA LEU A 65 -18.41 5.05 20.65
C LEU A 65 -19.82 5.33 20.07
N PHE A 66 -20.32 6.55 20.17
CA PHE A 66 -21.65 6.91 19.66
C PHE A 66 -21.73 6.84 18.13
N SER A 67 -20.73 7.38 17.44
CA SER A 67 -20.66 7.31 15.99
C SER A 67 -20.52 5.86 15.51
N ASP A 68 -19.73 5.04 16.19
CA ASP A 68 -19.49 3.65 15.83
C ASP A 68 -20.73 2.77 16.01
N ILE A 69 -21.52 2.99 17.07
CA ILE A 69 -22.81 2.32 17.26
C ILE A 69 -23.80 2.72 16.17
N LYS A 70 -23.84 4.00 15.79
CA LYS A 70 -24.68 4.47 14.68
C LYS A 70 -24.26 3.81 13.36
N CYS A 71 -22.97 3.76 13.05
CA CYS A 71 -22.44 3.10 11.84
C CYS A 71 -22.73 1.60 11.84
N LEU A 72 -22.57 0.93 12.99
CA LEU A 72 -22.90 -0.48 13.16
C LEU A 72 -24.37 -0.75 12.81
N TRP A 73 -25.29 0.09 13.32
CA TRP A 73 -26.73 -0.03 13.04
C TRP A 73 -27.06 0.24 11.56
N LEU A 74 -26.41 1.24 10.94
CA LEU A 74 -26.59 1.54 9.51
C LEU A 74 -26.10 0.37 8.65
N LEU A 75 -24.93 -0.21 8.95
CA LEU A 75 -24.40 -1.39 8.26
C LEU A 75 -25.33 -2.60 8.46
N TYR A 76 -25.83 -2.84 9.67
CA TYR A 76 -26.80 -3.91 9.92
C TYR A 76 -28.07 -3.74 9.08
N ARG A 77 -28.67 -2.55 9.06
CA ARG A 77 -29.84 -2.25 8.22
C ARG A 77 -29.55 -2.43 6.74
N LEU A 78 -28.38 -1.98 6.29
CA LEU A 78 -27.93 -2.13 4.92
C LEU A 78 -27.87 -3.63 4.55
N PHE A 79 -27.18 -4.45 5.33
CA PHE A 79 -27.04 -5.86 5.05
C PHE A 79 -28.38 -6.62 5.13
N ARG A 80 -29.26 -6.24 6.03
CA ARG A 80 -30.63 -6.81 6.08
C ARG A 80 -31.46 -6.44 4.85
N LYS A 81 -31.30 -5.24 4.31
CA LYS A 81 -31.98 -4.75 3.11
C LYS A 81 -31.42 -5.38 1.83
N GLU A 82 -30.10 -5.32 1.67
CA GLU A 82 -29.41 -5.78 0.45
C GLU A 82 -29.29 -7.29 0.38
N LYS A 83 -29.30 -8.00 1.51
CA LYS A 83 -29.14 -9.45 1.63
C LYS A 83 -27.95 -9.98 0.82
N PRO A 84 -26.71 -9.46 1.07
CA PRO A 84 -25.55 -9.88 0.32
C PRO A 84 -25.20 -11.34 0.61
N ASP A 85 -24.66 -12.02 -0.39
CA ASP A 85 -24.06 -13.35 -0.23
C ASP A 85 -22.70 -13.24 0.46
N ILE A 86 -21.95 -12.18 0.13
CA ILE A 86 -20.61 -11.95 0.63
C ILE A 86 -20.49 -10.50 1.13
N VAL A 87 -19.93 -10.34 2.32
CA VAL A 87 -19.40 -9.06 2.82
C VAL A 87 -17.89 -9.20 3.00
N HIS A 88 -17.11 -8.34 2.36
CA HIS A 88 -15.66 -8.33 2.50
C HIS A 88 -15.17 -6.94 2.91
N ALA A 89 -14.41 -6.89 3.99
CA ALA A 89 -13.84 -5.65 4.52
C ALA A 89 -12.32 -5.78 4.75
N ASN A 90 -11.59 -4.67 4.62
CA ASN A 90 -10.12 -4.70 4.65
C ASN A 90 -9.45 -3.53 5.40
N THR A 91 -10.19 -2.67 6.06
CA THR A 91 -9.61 -1.62 6.93
C THR A 91 -9.98 -1.88 8.39
N PRO A 92 -9.12 -1.64 9.40
CA PRO A 92 -9.32 -2.12 10.76
C PRO A 92 -10.70 -1.79 11.35
N LYS A 93 -11.10 -0.52 11.36
CA LYS A 93 -12.39 -0.09 11.92
C LYS A 93 -13.58 -0.51 11.04
N GLY A 94 -13.47 -0.31 9.72
CA GLY A 94 -14.50 -0.74 8.78
C GLY A 94 -14.74 -2.24 8.86
N SER A 95 -13.67 -3.03 9.04
CA SER A 95 -13.78 -4.48 9.19
C SER A 95 -14.46 -4.86 10.49
N MET A 96 -14.10 -4.27 11.62
CA MET A 96 -14.74 -4.58 12.90
C MET A 96 -16.26 -4.32 12.84
N LEU A 97 -16.66 -3.14 12.39
CA LEU A 97 -18.08 -2.78 12.30
C LEU A 97 -18.83 -3.65 11.30
N SER A 98 -18.22 -3.92 10.13
CA SER A 98 -18.83 -4.73 9.09
C SER A 98 -18.94 -6.19 9.47
N MET A 99 -17.92 -6.79 10.11
CA MET A 99 -17.96 -8.18 10.53
C MET A 99 -19.00 -8.40 11.62
N ILE A 100 -19.13 -7.48 12.59
CA ILE A 100 -20.19 -7.53 13.62
C ILE A 100 -21.57 -7.40 12.93
N ALA A 101 -21.77 -6.36 12.12
CA ALA A 101 -23.06 -6.09 11.46
C ALA A 101 -23.50 -7.23 10.55
N SER A 102 -22.57 -7.79 9.76
CA SER A 102 -22.86 -8.89 8.84
C SER A 102 -23.14 -10.19 9.57
N LYS A 103 -22.47 -10.45 10.72
CA LYS A 103 -22.80 -11.60 11.58
C LYS A 103 -24.22 -11.46 12.16
N LEU A 104 -24.57 -10.28 12.69
CA LEU A 104 -25.92 -10.01 13.20
C LEU A 104 -26.99 -10.07 12.11
N ALA A 105 -26.68 -9.67 10.88
CA ALA A 105 -27.56 -9.75 9.73
C ALA A 105 -27.63 -11.14 9.10
N SER A 106 -26.90 -12.13 9.64
CA SER A 106 -26.80 -13.50 9.14
C SER A 106 -26.30 -13.61 7.70
N VAL A 107 -25.35 -12.73 7.30
CA VAL A 107 -24.66 -12.82 6.02
C VAL A 107 -23.86 -14.13 5.99
N PRO A 108 -24.00 -15.00 4.98
CA PRO A 108 -23.36 -16.31 5.00
C PRO A 108 -21.84 -16.24 4.94
N HIS A 109 -21.28 -15.40 4.06
CA HIS A 109 -19.83 -15.30 3.87
C HIS A 109 -19.33 -13.93 4.28
N ARG A 110 -18.46 -13.89 5.30
CA ARG A 110 -17.92 -12.69 5.91
C ARG A 110 -16.40 -12.75 5.87
N PHE A 111 -15.80 -12.02 4.92
CA PHE A 111 -14.37 -12.04 4.65
C PHE A 111 -13.72 -10.81 5.30
N TYR A 112 -12.63 -11.06 5.99
CA TYR A 112 -11.79 -10.02 6.56
C TYR A 112 -10.37 -10.16 6.04
N THR A 113 -9.91 -9.22 5.20
CA THR A 113 -8.49 -9.11 4.85
C THR A 113 -7.80 -8.17 5.83
N VAL A 114 -6.73 -8.68 6.45
CA VAL A 114 -5.90 -7.93 7.41
C VAL A 114 -4.77 -7.25 6.65
N THR A 115 -4.94 -5.95 6.36
CA THR A 115 -4.00 -5.13 5.56
C THR A 115 -2.93 -4.42 6.40
N GLY A 116 -2.71 -4.87 7.61
CA GLY A 116 -1.75 -4.32 8.56
C GLY A 116 -2.31 -4.28 9.98
N LEU A 117 -1.43 -4.23 10.96
CA LEU A 117 -1.75 -4.40 12.36
C LEU A 117 -1.48 -3.11 13.14
N ARG A 118 -2.52 -2.27 13.26
CA ARG A 118 -2.41 -0.96 13.91
C ARG A 118 -1.86 -1.05 15.34
N TYR A 119 -2.12 -2.13 16.05
CA TYR A 119 -1.66 -2.32 17.43
C TYR A 119 -0.14 -2.52 17.57
N GLN A 120 0.58 -2.83 16.48
CA GLN A 120 2.04 -2.93 16.51
C GLN A 120 2.71 -1.57 16.78
N GLY A 121 2.08 -0.46 16.39
CA GLY A 121 2.54 0.89 16.71
C GLY A 121 1.94 1.49 17.99
N ALA A 122 1.21 0.70 18.80
CA ALA A 122 0.56 1.16 20.00
C ALA A 122 1.15 0.49 21.26
N SER A 123 0.99 1.12 22.42
CA SER A 123 1.46 0.60 23.72
C SER A 123 0.35 0.62 24.78
N GLY A 124 0.58 -0.08 25.90
CA GLY A 124 -0.28 -0.07 27.07
C GLY A 124 -1.74 -0.49 26.79
N LEU A 125 -2.69 0.16 27.45
CA LEU A 125 -4.12 -0.14 27.34
C LEU A 125 -4.66 0.06 25.93
N PHE A 126 -4.11 1.03 25.18
CA PHE A 126 -4.54 1.29 23.80
C PHE A 126 -4.16 0.15 22.86
N ARG A 127 -2.97 -0.45 23.03
CA ARG A 127 -2.60 -1.67 22.31
C ARG A 127 -3.58 -2.81 22.60
N THR A 128 -3.91 -3.03 23.88
CA THR A 128 -4.87 -4.06 24.28
C THR A 128 -6.26 -3.84 23.68
N LEU A 129 -6.73 -2.60 23.62
CA LEU A 129 -7.99 -2.24 22.96
C LEU A 129 -7.96 -2.61 21.47
N LEU A 130 -6.91 -2.19 20.75
CA LEU A 130 -6.77 -2.49 19.32
C LEU A 130 -6.68 -4.00 19.05
N MET A 131 -5.92 -4.76 19.86
CA MET A 131 -5.88 -6.22 19.77
C MET A 131 -7.25 -6.86 20.02
N THR A 132 -8.04 -6.32 20.95
CA THR A 132 -9.40 -6.80 21.21
C THR A 132 -10.31 -6.54 19.99
N MET A 133 -10.18 -5.37 19.37
CA MET A 133 -10.92 -5.06 18.13
C MET A 133 -10.58 -6.05 17.00
N GLU A 134 -9.29 -6.40 16.85
CA GLU A 134 -8.85 -7.41 15.87
C GLU A 134 -9.42 -8.81 16.20
N ARG A 135 -9.41 -9.23 17.47
CA ARG A 135 -10.01 -10.50 17.92
C ARG A 135 -11.49 -10.56 17.59
N ILE A 136 -12.23 -9.48 17.82
CA ILE A 136 -13.67 -9.39 17.50
C ILE A 136 -13.88 -9.49 15.99
N SER A 137 -13.08 -8.79 15.18
CA SER A 137 -13.16 -8.84 13.72
C SER A 137 -12.93 -10.25 13.21
N CYS A 138 -11.86 -10.90 13.65
CA CYS A 138 -11.53 -12.28 13.31
C CYS A 138 -12.61 -13.28 13.78
N TYR A 139 -13.15 -13.11 14.99
CA TYR A 139 -14.21 -13.96 15.51
C TYR A 139 -15.49 -13.87 14.70
N CYS A 140 -15.88 -12.67 14.27
CA CYS A 140 -17.10 -12.44 13.50
C CYS A 140 -16.95 -12.84 12.01
N ALA A 141 -15.75 -12.81 11.45
CA ALA A 141 -15.49 -13.25 10.09
C ALA A 141 -15.69 -14.76 9.94
N THR A 142 -16.13 -15.22 8.76
CA THR A 142 -16.10 -16.65 8.37
C THR A 142 -14.74 -17.03 7.79
N LYS A 143 -14.05 -16.07 7.17
CA LYS A 143 -12.72 -16.24 6.59
C LYS A 143 -11.84 -15.03 6.93
N VAL A 144 -10.64 -15.29 7.44
CA VAL A 144 -9.61 -14.28 7.73
C VAL A 144 -8.47 -14.48 6.74
N ILE A 145 -8.11 -13.41 6.03
CA ILE A 145 -7.12 -13.42 4.96
C ILE A 145 -6.02 -12.43 5.37
N PRO A 146 -4.86 -12.90 5.83
CA PRO A 146 -3.70 -12.04 6.04
C PRO A 146 -3.16 -11.55 4.70
N GLU A 147 -2.72 -10.30 4.64
CA GLU A 147 -2.16 -9.72 3.42
C GLU A 147 -0.76 -10.26 3.08
N GLY A 148 -0.06 -10.87 4.04
CA GLY A 148 1.26 -11.48 3.89
C GLY A 148 1.59 -12.46 5.01
N GLU A 149 2.69 -13.21 4.87
CA GLU A 149 3.15 -14.20 5.86
C GLU A 149 3.53 -13.52 7.20
N GLY A 150 4.14 -12.33 7.14
CA GLY A 150 4.48 -11.58 8.34
C GLY A 150 3.24 -11.19 9.15
N VAL A 151 2.16 -10.74 8.50
CA VAL A 151 0.88 -10.44 9.14
C VAL A 151 0.26 -11.71 9.73
N LYS A 152 0.26 -12.82 8.98
CA LYS A 152 -0.23 -14.12 9.46
C LYS A 152 0.51 -14.61 10.69
N LYS A 153 1.84 -14.56 10.67
CA LYS A 153 2.70 -14.92 11.79
C LYS A 153 2.37 -14.10 13.03
N THR A 154 2.27 -12.77 12.89
CA THR A 154 1.93 -11.88 14.01
C THR A 154 0.55 -12.17 14.60
N LEU A 155 -0.46 -12.43 13.76
CA LEU A 155 -1.81 -12.78 14.23
C LEU A 155 -1.81 -14.06 15.09
N LEU A 156 -0.98 -15.04 14.74
CA LEU A 156 -0.84 -16.29 15.51
C LEU A 156 -0.04 -16.09 16.79
N GLU A 157 1.10 -15.42 16.74
CA GLU A 157 1.98 -15.16 17.89
C GLU A 157 1.30 -14.32 18.98
N ASP A 158 0.54 -13.29 18.57
CA ASP A 158 -0.23 -12.42 19.46
C ASP A 158 -1.58 -13.04 19.90
N ASN A 159 -1.85 -14.28 19.51
CA ASN A 159 -3.10 -14.99 19.82
C ASN A 159 -4.35 -14.17 19.46
N ILE A 160 -4.36 -13.55 18.28
CA ILE A 160 -5.50 -12.80 17.79
C ILE A 160 -6.60 -13.74 17.29
N THR A 161 -6.21 -14.81 16.58
CA THR A 161 -7.15 -15.82 16.09
C THR A 161 -6.47 -17.18 15.96
N SER A 162 -7.26 -18.24 16.17
CA SER A 162 -6.84 -19.63 15.90
C SER A 162 -7.47 -20.17 14.60
N LYS A 163 -8.16 -19.33 13.84
CA LYS A 163 -8.74 -19.75 12.55
C LYS A 163 -7.64 -20.09 11.58
N GLU A 164 -7.91 -21.09 10.75
CA GLU A 164 -7.07 -21.35 9.59
C GLU A 164 -7.04 -20.14 8.67
N MET A 165 -5.84 -19.75 8.30
CA MET A 165 -5.59 -18.59 7.46
C MET A 165 -4.69 -18.99 6.28
N HIS A 166 -5.04 -18.52 5.09
CA HIS A 166 -4.19 -18.64 3.92
C HIS A 166 -4.04 -17.27 3.27
N ILE A 167 -2.93 -17.07 2.61
CA ILE A 167 -2.61 -15.87 1.87
C ILE A 167 -3.11 -16.07 0.44
N ILE A 168 -3.77 -15.06 -0.11
CA ILE A 168 -4.21 -15.08 -1.50
C ILE A 168 -3.00 -14.80 -2.38
N HIS A 169 -2.76 -15.68 -3.34
CA HIS A 169 -1.63 -15.59 -4.26
C HIS A 169 -0.30 -15.49 -3.51
N ASN A 170 0.49 -14.43 -3.72
CA ASN A 170 1.75 -14.16 -3.00
C ASN A 170 1.64 -13.02 -1.98
N GLY A 171 0.44 -12.70 -1.54
CA GLY A 171 0.17 -11.55 -0.70
C GLY A 171 -0.28 -10.33 -1.49
N ASN A 172 -0.46 -9.23 -0.78
CA ASN A 172 -1.13 -8.00 -1.23
C ASN A 172 -2.61 -8.22 -1.61
N ILE A 173 -3.42 -7.19 -1.46
CA ILE A 173 -4.87 -7.27 -1.69
C ILE A 173 -5.26 -7.01 -3.15
N ASN A 174 -4.43 -6.30 -3.92
CA ASN A 174 -4.80 -5.79 -5.24
C ASN A 174 -3.76 -6.05 -6.34
N GLY A 175 -2.54 -6.42 -5.97
CA GLY A 175 -1.43 -6.51 -6.90
C GLY A 175 -1.01 -5.14 -7.46
N ILE A 176 -0.18 -5.17 -8.50
CA ILE A 176 0.30 -3.98 -9.20
C ILE A 176 0.05 -4.16 -10.70
N ASP A 177 -0.54 -3.15 -11.33
CA ASP A 177 -0.65 -3.06 -12.80
C ASP A 177 0.75 -2.79 -13.38
N THR A 178 1.43 -3.87 -13.78
CA THR A 178 2.81 -3.79 -14.30
C THR A 178 2.87 -3.23 -15.72
N THR A 179 1.73 -3.08 -16.40
CA THR A 179 1.64 -2.35 -17.67
C THR A 179 1.63 -0.86 -17.42
N TYR A 180 0.85 -0.40 -16.45
CA TYR A 180 0.82 1.00 -16.01
C TYR A 180 2.16 1.40 -15.38
N PHE A 181 2.67 0.61 -14.43
CA PHE A 181 4.01 0.80 -13.84
C PHE A 181 5.07 0.18 -14.75
N SER A 182 5.34 0.82 -15.88
CA SER A 182 6.38 0.44 -16.83
C SER A 182 7.12 1.66 -17.35
N GLU A 183 8.37 1.49 -17.71
CA GLU A 183 9.19 2.53 -18.33
C GLU A 183 8.49 3.10 -19.56
N GLN A 184 8.00 2.25 -20.47
CA GLN A 184 7.37 2.66 -21.71
C GLN A 184 6.14 3.54 -21.47
N ALA A 185 5.21 3.11 -20.60
CA ALA A 185 4.01 3.89 -20.31
C ALA A 185 4.35 5.23 -19.62
N THR A 186 5.39 5.24 -18.79
CA THR A 186 5.86 6.44 -18.10
C THR A 186 6.51 7.43 -19.05
N ILE A 187 7.32 6.96 -20.00
CA ILE A 187 7.95 7.79 -21.03
C ILE A 187 6.88 8.48 -21.91
N GLU A 188 5.83 7.76 -22.28
CA GLU A 188 4.72 8.34 -23.06
C GLU A 188 4.00 9.44 -22.28
N GLU A 189 3.76 9.24 -20.98
CA GLU A 189 3.16 10.24 -20.09
C GLU A 189 4.04 11.49 -19.97
N ILE A 190 5.35 11.33 -19.77
CA ILE A 190 6.30 12.44 -19.69
C ILE A 190 6.36 13.19 -21.02
N LYS A 191 6.37 12.48 -22.16
CA LYS A 191 6.34 13.12 -23.49
C LYS A 191 5.10 14.02 -23.66
N GLN A 192 3.95 13.54 -23.18
CA GLN A 192 2.71 14.34 -23.24
C GLN A 192 2.77 15.54 -22.31
N SER A 193 3.20 15.35 -21.06
CA SER A 193 3.25 16.43 -20.06
C SER A 193 4.24 17.55 -20.43
N LEU A 194 5.38 17.19 -21.03
CA LEU A 194 6.41 18.14 -21.47
C LEU A 194 6.25 18.59 -22.94
N ASN A 195 5.17 18.17 -23.65
CA ASN A 195 4.93 18.44 -25.07
C ASN A 195 6.10 18.07 -25.99
N LEU A 196 6.74 16.90 -25.72
CA LEU A 196 7.87 16.41 -26.52
C LEU A 196 7.39 15.64 -27.75
N SER A 197 8.27 15.56 -28.78
CA SER A 197 8.03 14.70 -29.95
C SER A 197 7.96 13.23 -29.54
N LYS A 198 7.10 12.45 -30.20
CA LYS A 198 7.02 10.99 -30.02
C LYS A 198 8.35 10.29 -30.32
N GLU A 199 9.15 10.87 -31.22
CA GLU A 199 10.45 10.36 -31.64
C GLU A 199 11.59 10.70 -30.64
N THR A 200 11.31 11.49 -29.58
CA THR A 200 12.32 11.81 -28.57
C THR A 200 12.80 10.54 -27.89
N ASP A 201 14.12 10.35 -27.86
CA ASP A 201 14.76 9.19 -27.27
C ASP A 201 14.43 9.06 -25.77
N THR A 202 14.32 7.82 -25.28
CA THR A 202 13.93 7.47 -23.90
C THR A 202 14.86 8.09 -22.86
N GLU A 203 16.19 7.98 -23.07
CA GLU A 203 17.18 8.52 -22.16
C GLU A 203 17.04 10.05 -22.05
N LYS A 204 16.85 10.72 -23.22
CA LYS A 204 16.62 12.16 -23.27
C LYS A 204 15.32 12.58 -22.55
N VAL A 205 14.25 11.79 -22.64
CA VAL A 205 12.99 12.08 -21.91
C VAL A 205 13.22 12.01 -20.39
N ARG A 206 13.94 10.97 -19.93
CA ARG A 206 14.32 10.83 -18.52
C ARG A 206 15.17 12.02 -18.06
N ASP A 207 16.19 12.41 -18.83
CA ASP A 207 17.07 13.53 -18.52
C ASP A 207 16.27 14.85 -18.42
N LEU A 208 15.40 15.14 -19.39
CA LEU A 208 14.56 16.35 -19.36
C LEU A 208 13.62 16.39 -18.16
N PHE A 209 13.04 15.26 -17.77
CA PHE A 209 12.22 15.22 -16.56
C PHE A 209 13.06 15.41 -15.29
N ARG A 210 14.25 14.80 -15.21
CA ARG A 210 15.21 15.03 -14.12
C ARG A 210 15.54 16.51 -13.98
N GLU A 211 15.88 17.18 -15.08
CA GLU A 211 16.16 18.63 -15.10
C GLU A 211 14.96 19.45 -14.63
N SER A 212 13.72 19.06 -15.01
CA SER A 212 12.51 19.77 -14.60
C SER A 212 12.25 19.74 -13.09
N ILE A 213 12.76 18.72 -12.40
CA ILE A 213 12.68 18.59 -10.92
C ILE A 213 13.98 18.96 -10.21
N GLY A 214 14.94 19.57 -10.95
CA GLY A 214 16.19 20.10 -10.39
C GLY A 214 17.33 19.09 -10.25
N LEU A 215 17.23 17.90 -10.86
CA LEU A 215 18.30 16.91 -10.86
C LEU A 215 19.18 17.04 -12.10
N SER A 216 20.48 16.82 -11.93
CA SER A 216 21.41 16.66 -13.06
C SER A 216 21.44 15.23 -13.60
N LYS A 217 21.88 15.06 -14.86
CA LYS A 217 22.09 13.74 -15.48
C LYS A 217 23.03 12.84 -14.65
N ASN A 218 24.05 13.41 -14.03
CA ASN A 218 25.09 12.69 -13.30
C ASN A 218 24.79 12.50 -11.79
N ASP A 219 23.64 12.97 -11.31
CA ASP A 219 23.25 12.76 -9.92
C ASP A 219 22.83 11.31 -9.69
N PHE A 220 23.17 10.75 -8.54
CA PHE A 220 22.59 9.51 -8.05
C PHE A 220 21.40 9.85 -7.16
N ALA A 221 20.19 9.50 -7.59
CA ALA A 221 18.96 9.90 -6.92
C ALA A 221 18.31 8.72 -6.19
N PHE A 222 18.28 8.78 -4.86
CA PHE A 222 17.36 7.98 -4.08
C PHE A 222 15.96 8.57 -4.14
N ILE A 223 14.94 7.74 -3.98
CA ILE A 223 13.55 8.19 -3.87
C ILE A 223 12.89 7.59 -2.63
N PHE A 224 12.16 8.42 -1.90
CA PHE A 224 11.19 8.03 -0.89
C PHE A 224 9.80 8.45 -1.35
N ILE A 225 8.81 7.55 -1.22
CA ILE A 225 7.41 7.84 -1.53
C ILE A 225 6.54 7.39 -0.36
N GLY A 226 5.76 8.31 0.20
CA GLY A 226 4.85 8.01 1.30
C GLY A 226 4.46 9.24 2.10
N ARG A 227 3.65 9.05 3.12
CA ARG A 227 3.41 10.09 4.12
C ARG A 227 4.70 10.41 4.84
N ILE A 228 4.99 11.67 4.99
CA ILE A 228 6.21 12.12 5.68
C ILE A 228 5.87 12.26 7.16
N VAL A 229 6.03 11.15 7.88
CA VAL A 229 5.74 10.98 9.31
C VAL A 229 6.82 10.14 9.98
N ASN A 230 6.90 10.20 11.31
CA ASN A 230 7.98 9.58 12.06
C ASN A 230 8.01 8.04 11.88
N ASP A 231 6.85 7.36 11.84
CA ASP A 231 6.77 5.89 11.69
C ASP A 231 7.24 5.37 10.31
N LYS A 232 7.55 6.28 9.40
CA LYS A 232 8.16 5.94 8.09
C LYS A 232 9.70 5.96 8.10
N GLY A 233 10.32 6.11 9.26
CA GLY A 233 11.78 6.11 9.40
C GLY A 233 12.45 7.35 8.83
N MET A 234 11.73 8.46 8.87
CA MET A 234 12.23 9.72 8.30
C MET A 234 13.40 10.28 9.09
N HIS A 235 13.47 10.03 10.41
CA HIS A 235 14.61 10.38 11.24
C HIS A 235 15.88 9.66 10.78
N GLU A 236 15.83 8.35 10.64
CA GLU A 236 16.95 7.53 10.15
C GLU A 236 17.36 7.93 8.73
N LEU A 237 16.37 8.30 7.90
CA LEU A 237 16.65 8.77 6.54
C LEU A 237 17.36 10.13 6.55
N ALA A 238 16.95 11.07 7.39
CA ALA A 238 17.60 12.36 7.54
C ALA A 238 19.05 12.19 8.03
N ASP A 239 19.26 11.38 9.06
CA ASP A 239 20.57 11.11 9.64
C ASP A 239 21.51 10.40 8.65
N ALA A 240 21.05 9.33 8.00
CA ALA A 240 21.85 8.61 7.02
C ALA A 240 22.21 9.50 5.83
N PHE A 241 21.23 10.25 5.30
CA PHE A 241 21.45 11.10 4.14
C PHE A 241 22.35 12.30 4.45
N SER A 242 22.26 12.89 5.65
CA SER A 242 23.14 13.97 6.10
C SER A 242 24.62 13.54 6.16
N LYS A 243 24.89 12.27 6.50
CA LYS A 243 26.24 11.68 6.52
C LYS A 243 26.78 11.39 5.11
N LEU A 244 25.89 11.13 4.14
CA LEU A 244 26.26 10.81 2.75
C LEU A 244 26.61 12.04 1.92
N ILE A 245 25.88 13.14 2.06
CA ILE A 245 26.04 14.35 1.22
C ILE A 245 27.47 14.89 1.20
N PRO A 246 28.22 15.01 2.33
CA PRO A 246 29.58 15.51 2.30
C PRO A 246 30.56 14.62 1.56
N ILE A 247 30.29 13.31 1.48
CA ILE A 247 31.14 12.30 0.85
C ILE A 247 30.77 12.17 -0.64
N TYR A 248 29.47 12.22 -0.95
CA TYR A 248 28.92 12.04 -2.29
C TYR A 248 28.07 13.26 -2.70
N PRO A 249 28.67 14.38 -3.13
CA PRO A 249 27.94 15.62 -3.44
C PRO A 249 26.88 15.49 -4.55
N HIS A 250 27.02 14.47 -5.41
CA HIS A 250 26.06 14.16 -6.47
C HIS A 250 24.93 13.23 -6.00
N CYS A 251 24.92 12.85 -4.73
CA CYS A 251 23.81 12.10 -4.16
C CYS A 251 22.62 13.02 -3.88
N LYS A 252 21.44 12.66 -4.36
CA LYS A 252 20.18 13.41 -4.22
C LYS A 252 19.09 12.52 -3.63
N LEU A 253 18.11 13.17 -2.99
CA LEU A 253 16.92 12.51 -2.47
C LEU A 253 15.68 13.15 -3.08
N ILE A 254 14.90 12.37 -3.82
CA ILE A 254 13.54 12.77 -4.25
C ILE A 254 12.58 12.38 -3.13
N LEU A 255 11.86 13.35 -2.58
CA LEU A 255 10.94 13.16 -1.47
C LEU A 255 9.51 13.42 -1.96
N VAL A 256 8.70 12.34 -2.09
CA VAL A 256 7.32 12.40 -2.59
C VAL A 256 6.33 12.11 -1.47
N GLY A 257 5.43 13.05 -1.21
CA GLY A 257 4.39 12.94 -0.18
C GLY A 257 4.17 14.23 0.58
N ASN A 258 3.29 14.21 1.56
CA ASN A 258 3.03 15.36 2.42
C ASN A 258 3.47 15.09 3.85
N PHE A 259 3.88 16.15 4.54
CA PHE A 259 4.01 16.14 6.00
C PHE A 259 2.60 16.03 6.63
N GLU A 260 2.44 15.12 7.59
CA GLU A 260 1.18 14.94 8.33
C GLU A 260 1.41 15.24 9.82
N ASP A 261 1.56 16.51 10.13
CA ASP A 261 1.88 17.00 11.49
C ASP A 261 0.82 16.63 12.56
N ASN A 262 -0.40 16.29 12.14
CA ASN A 262 -1.51 15.96 13.06
C ASN A 262 -1.53 14.47 13.49
N LEU A 263 -0.78 13.59 12.83
CA LEU A 263 -0.83 12.14 13.08
C LEU A 263 0.40 11.63 13.84
N ASP A 264 1.57 11.86 13.30
CA ASP A 264 2.85 11.40 13.83
C ASP A 264 3.95 12.34 13.29
N PRO A 265 4.06 13.57 13.85
CA PRO A 265 4.91 14.62 13.32
C PRO A 265 6.39 14.26 13.42
N LEU A 266 7.18 14.71 12.47
CA LEU A 266 8.63 14.66 12.55
C LEU A 266 9.15 15.57 13.68
N GLN A 267 10.35 15.29 14.15
CA GLN A 267 11.11 16.26 14.92
C GLN A 267 11.39 17.49 14.04
N GLN A 268 11.43 18.67 14.67
CA GLN A 268 11.58 19.92 13.93
C GLN A 268 12.90 19.97 13.13
N GLU A 269 13.95 19.36 13.64
CA GLU A 269 15.27 19.28 13.00
C GLU A 269 15.20 18.47 11.69
N ASP A 270 14.55 17.31 11.70
CA ASP A 270 14.36 16.47 10.50
C ASP A 270 13.51 17.19 9.45
N LYS A 271 12.43 17.85 9.89
CA LYS A 271 11.57 18.63 8.98
C LYS A 271 12.36 19.75 8.29
N VAL A 272 13.11 20.52 9.06
CA VAL A 272 13.98 21.59 8.53
C VAL A 272 15.03 21.03 7.57
N PHE A 273 15.60 19.85 7.88
CA PHE A 273 16.54 19.18 6.99
C PHE A 273 15.91 18.87 5.63
N PHE A 274 14.74 18.25 5.61
CA PHE A 274 14.07 17.89 4.35
C PHE A 274 13.58 19.09 3.55
N GLU A 275 13.14 20.15 4.22
CA GLU A 275 12.63 21.37 3.56
C GLU A 275 13.73 22.26 2.99
N ASN A 276 14.92 22.30 3.60
CA ASN A 276 15.93 23.31 3.28
C ASN A 276 17.24 22.75 2.70
N ASN A 277 17.44 21.44 2.69
CA ASN A 277 18.68 20.88 2.17
C ASN A 277 18.66 20.85 0.63
N PRO A 278 19.67 21.47 -0.06
CA PRO A 278 19.69 21.53 -1.53
C PRO A 278 19.89 20.18 -2.23
N ALA A 279 20.24 19.12 -1.49
CA ALA A 279 20.32 17.77 -2.01
C ALA A 279 18.98 17.01 -1.91
N VAL A 280 17.95 17.62 -1.27
CA VAL A 280 16.62 17.06 -1.14
C VAL A 280 15.66 17.77 -2.10
N HIS A 281 15.06 17.03 -3.00
CA HIS A 281 14.05 17.51 -3.94
C HIS A 281 12.67 17.12 -3.43
N PHE A 282 12.10 17.97 -2.56
CA PHE A 282 10.76 17.80 -2.03
C PHE A 282 9.72 18.23 -3.06
N VAL A 283 8.96 17.28 -3.59
CA VAL A 283 8.00 17.52 -4.68
C VAL A 283 6.53 17.49 -4.20
N GLY A 284 6.31 17.29 -2.89
CA GLY A 284 4.96 17.19 -2.34
C GLY A 284 4.20 15.93 -2.76
N TYR A 285 2.89 15.91 -2.53
CA TYR A 285 2.03 14.82 -2.98
C TYR A 285 1.90 14.82 -4.50
N GLN A 286 1.98 13.63 -5.09
CA GLN A 286 1.82 13.42 -6.52
C GLN A 286 0.79 12.32 -6.79
N ASP A 287 -0.15 12.57 -7.68
CA ASP A 287 -1.15 11.59 -8.10
C ASP A 287 -0.51 10.48 -8.94
N ASP A 288 0.47 10.83 -9.76
CA ASP A 288 1.28 9.89 -10.53
C ASP A 288 2.74 9.94 -10.09
N VAL A 289 3.17 8.86 -9.45
CA VAL A 289 4.55 8.71 -8.95
C VAL A 289 5.52 8.12 -9.96
N ARG A 290 5.02 7.62 -11.11
CA ARG A 290 5.82 6.94 -12.12
C ARG A 290 6.96 7.79 -12.70
N PRO A 291 6.75 9.09 -13.06
CA PRO A 291 7.83 9.94 -13.55
C PRO A 291 8.97 10.11 -12.55
N TYR A 292 8.62 10.20 -11.26
CA TYR A 292 9.61 10.30 -10.17
C TYR A 292 10.35 8.98 -9.95
N LEU A 293 9.66 7.85 -10.00
CA LEU A 293 10.28 6.52 -9.96
C LEU A 293 11.23 6.31 -11.14
N LEU A 294 10.84 6.71 -12.35
CA LEU A 294 11.70 6.64 -13.54
C LEU A 294 12.97 7.50 -13.40
N SER A 295 12.87 8.62 -12.68
CA SER A 295 13.98 9.56 -12.47
C SER A 295 14.96 9.12 -11.40
N ALA A 296 14.56 8.19 -10.54
CA ALA A 296 15.38 7.68 -9.46
C ALA A 296 16.31 6.55 -9.89
N ASP A 297 17.31 6.26 -9.05
CA ASP A 297 18.26 5.17 -9.21
C ASP A 297 18.01 4.02 -8.21
N ALA A 298 17.38 4.31 -7.06
CA ALA A 298 16.96 3.31 -6.07
C ALA A 298 15.84 3.86 -5.16
N LEU A 299 14.98 2.96 -4.68
CA LEU A 299 14.02 3.29 -3.61
C LEU A 299 14.70 3.15 -2.25
N VAL A 300 14.43 4.08 -1.34
CA VAL A 300 14.75 3.98 0.09
C VAL A 300 13.46 4.07 0.90
N PHE A 301 13.16 3.01 1.68
CA PHE A 301 11.89 2.90 2.40
C PHE A 301 12.09 2.33 3.82
N PRO A 302 12.59 3.15 4.78
CA PRO A 302 12.98 2.71 6.12
C PRO A 302 11.82 2.66 7.12
N SER A 303 10.60 2.33 6.67
CA SER A 303 9.39 2.31 7.49
C SER A 303 9.51 1.36 8.70
N TYR A 304 8.89 1.72 9.82
CA TYR A 304 8.90 0.87 11.04
C TYR A 304 7.82 -0.21 11.03
N ARG A 305 6.77 -0.04 10.23
CA ARG A 305 5.65 -0.98 10.14
C ARG A 305 4.86 -0.79 8.87
N GLU A 306 4.50 -1.90 8.25
CA GLU A 306 3.61 -1.96 7.08
C GLU A 306 2.71 -3.21 7.18
N GLY A 307 1.70 -3.26 6.33
CA GLY A 307 1.03 -4.51 5.99
C GLY A 307 1.74 -5.12 4.78
N PHE A 308 1.50 -4.51 3.61
CA PHE A 308 2.14 -4.90 2.35
C PHE A 308 2.30 -3.64 1.47
N PRO A 309 3.47 -2.97 1.48
CA PRO A 309 3.61 -1.63 0.92
C PRO A 309 3.58 -1.59 -0.60
N ASN A 310 2.54 -0.96 -1.16
CA ASN A 310 2.39 -0.81 -2.61
C ASN A 310 3.57 -0.09 -3.25
N VAL A 311 4.15 0.90 -2.56
CA VAL A 311 5.27 1.69 -3.10
C VAL A 311 6.51 0.84 -3.40
N VAL A 312 6.78 -0.18 -2.60
CA VAL A 312 7.91 -1.10 -2.83
C VAL A 312 7.64 -1.97 -4.08
N MET A 313 6.39 -2.41 -4.27
CA MET A 313 6.00 -3.12 -5.49
C MET A 313 6.02 -2.19 -6.72
N GLN A 314 5.56 -0.94 -6.59
CA GLN A 314 5.60 0.07 -7.66
C GLN A 314 7.04 0.34 -8.10
N ALA A 315 7.95 0.56 -7.16
CA ALA A 315 9.37 0.75 -7.45
C ALA A 315 9.97 -0.47 -8.14
N GLY A 316 9.71 -1.68 -7.63
CA GLY A 316 10.17 -2.91 -8.25
C GLY A 316 9.58 -3.12 -9.65
N ALA A 317 8.30 -2.79 -9.90
CA ALA A 317 7.67 -2.83 -11.22
C ALA A 317 8.34 -1.86 -12.21
N MET A 318 8.82 -0.71 -11.72
CA MET A 318 9.61 0.26 -12.50
C MET A 318 11.09 -0.14 -12.64
N GLY A 319 11.50 -1.31 -12.12
CA GLY A 319 12.88 -1.81 -12.23
C GLY A 319 13.85 -1.16 -11.23
N LEU A 320 13.37 -0.60 -10.12
CA LEU A 320 14.25 -0.05 -9.09
C LEU A 320 14.62 -1.09 -8.04
N ALA A 321 15.90 -1.22 -7.76
CA ALA A 321 16.37 -1.88 -6.54
C ALA A 321 15.93 -1.04 -5.32
N SER A 322 15.61 -1.73 -4.22
CA SER A 322 15.06 -1.06 -3.04
C SER A 322 15.89 -1.36 -1.78
N ILE A 323 16.03 -0.36 -0.91
CA ILE A 323 16.49 -0.53 0.46
C ILE A 323 15.26 -0.43 1.34
N VAL A 324 14.95 -1.51 2.08
CA VAL A 324 13.75 -1.60 2.93
C VAL A 324 14.11 -2.15 4.30
N THR A 325 13.25 -1.90 5.27
CA THR A 325 13.39 -2.49 6.61
C THR A 325 12.84 -3.91 6.67
N ASP A 326 13.39 -4.73 7.60
CA ASP A 326 12.95 -6.10 7.90
C ASP A 326 11.63 -6.08 8.70
N ILE A 327 10.54 -5.79 7.99
CA ILE A 327 9.19 -5.72 8.52
C ILE A 327 8.20 -6.41 7.58
N ASN A 328 6.98 -6.67 8.08
CA ASN A 328 5.92 -7.29 7.30
C ASN A 328 5.76 -6.64 5.92
N GLY A 329 5.59 -7.46 4.90
CA GLY A 329 5.44 -7.06 3.51
C GLY A 329 6.75 -6.59 2.86
N CYS A 330 7.56 -5.77 3.52
CA CYS A 330 8.83 -5.30 2.95
C CYS A 330 9.77 -6.47 2.66
N ASN A 331 10.02 -7.34 3.65
CA ASN A 331 10.89 -8.52 3.52
C ASN A 331 10.24 -9.68 2.72
N GLU A 332 8.97 -9.57 2.36
CA GLU A 332 8.27 -10.49 1.47
C GLU A 332 8.40 -10.05 0.00
N ILE A 333 8.37 -8.73 -0.26
CA ILE A 333 8.54 -8.14 -1.58
C ILE A 333 10.01 -8.15 -1.98
N ILE A 334 10.87 -7.68 -1.07
CA ILE A 334 12.32 -7.62 -1.27
C ILE A 334 12.98 -8.86 -0.67
N ARG A 335 13.74 -9.56 -1.48
CA ARG A 335 14.62 -10.66 -1.08
C ARG A 335 16.03 -10.13 -1.01
N GLU A 336 16.65 -10.28 0.15
CA GLU A 336 18.02 -9.82 0.40
C GLU A 336 18.99 -10.29 -0.67
N GLY A 337 19.71 -9.34 -1.28
CA GLY A 337 20.70 -9.61 -2.32
C GLY A 337 20.13 -9.98 -3.70
N GLU A 338 18.81 -10.17 -3.86
CA GLU A 338 18.21 -10.51 -5.16
C GLU A 338 17.66 -9.26 -5.88
N ASN A 339 16.77 -8.51 -5.24
CA ASN A 339 16.14 -7.31 -5.80
C ASN A 339 16.23 -6.08 -4.89
N GLY A 340 17.05 -6.16 -3.84
CA GLY A 340 17.28 -5.06 -2.91
C GLY A 340 18.06 -5.49 -1.68
N ILE A 341 18.14 -4.58 -0.71
CA ILE A 341 18.78 -4.76 0.60
C ILE A 341 17.74 -4.62 1.70
N VAL A 342 17.76 -5.55 2.65
CA VAL A 342 16.87 -5.55 3.82
C VAL A 342 17.69 -5.19 5.06
N ILE A 343 17.29 -4.13 5.76
CA ILE A 343 17.99 -3.60 6.95
C ILE A 343 17.12 -3.72 8.21
N PRO A 344 17.70 -3.72 9.42
CA PRO A 344 16.91 -3.61 10.63
C PRO A 344 16.12 -2.28 10.68
N PRO A 345 14.89 -2.25 11.23
CA PRO A 345 14.18 -1.00 11.45
C PRO A 345 14.86 -0.16 12.55
N LYS A 346 14.80 1.17 12.42
CA LYS A 346 15.40 2.14 13.36
C LYS A 346 16.92 2.02 13.47
N ASP A 347 17.57 1.75 12.36
CA ASP A 347 19.02 1.60 12.28
C ASP A 347 19.58 2.50 11.15
N GLU A 348 19.96 3.72 11.54
CA GLU A 348 20.53 4.72 10.61
C GLU A 348 21.91 4.29 10.07
N ILE A 349 22.66 3.46 10.82
CA ILE A 349 23.97 2.98 10.39
C ILE A 349 23.82 1.98 9.26
N SER A 350 22.94 0.99 9.44
CA SER A 350 22.62 0.01 8.39
C SER A 350 22.03 0.68 7.15
N LEU A 351 21.15 1.71 7.35
CA LEU A 351 20.59 2.47 6.25
C LEU A 351 21.67 3.23 5.47
N CYS A 352 22.55 3.96 6.16
CA CYS A 352 23.68 4.68 5.58
C CYS A 352 24.61 3.72 4.80
N THR A 353 24.91 2.55 5.38
CA THR A 353 25.75 1.52 4.76
C THR A 353 25.12 0.97 3.49
N ALA A 354 23.83 0.66 3.50
CA ALA A 354 23.11 0.17 2.33
C ALA A 354 23.03 1.22 1.20
N MET A 355 22.79 2.48 1.55
CA MET A 355 22.81 3.58 0.59
C MET A 355 24.22 3.78 -0.01
N THR A 356 25.27 3.76 0.81
CA THR A 356 26.67 3.80 0.36
C THR A 356 26.97 2.64 -0.62
N CYS A 357 26.53 1.43 -0.28
CA CYS A 357 26.70 0.25 -1.14
C CYS A 357 26.11 0.48 -2.54
N PHE A 358 24.92 1.06 -2.64
CA PHE A 358 24.29 1.34 -3.95
C PHE A 358 25.01 2.43 -4.75
N ILE A 359 25.58 3.44 -4.08
CA ILE A 359 26.38 4.48 -4.76
C ILE A 359 27.69 3.91 -5.29
N GLU A 360 28.43 3.16 -4.47
CA GLU A 360 29.78 2.66 -4.81
C GLU A 360 29.74 1.40 -5.69
N GLN A 361 28.77 0.52 -5.44
CA GLN A 361 28.66 -0.77 -6.14
C GLN A 361 27.52 -0.75 -7.17
N GLN A 362 27.58 0.16 -8.12
CA GLN A 362 26.52 0.33 -9.13
C GLN A 362 26.23 -0.95 -9.91
N HIS A 363 27.23 -1.80 -10.15
CA HIS A 363 27.03 -3.09 -10.81
C HIS A 363 26.09 -4.00 -9.98
N LEU A 364 26.29 -4.07 -8.67
CA LEU A 364 25.43 -4.83 -7.77
C LEU A 364 23.99 -4.26 -7.78
N LYS A 365 23.85 -2.94 -7.61
CA LYS A 365 22.57 -2.25 -7.69
C LYS A 365 21.86 -2.53 -9.02
N ASN A 366 22.56 -2.46 -10.16
CA ASN A 366 21.99 -2.71 -11.48
C ASN A 366 21.51 -4.17 -11.63
N THR A 367 22.30 -5.16 -11.15
CA THR A 367 21.89 -6.57 -11.13
C THR A 367 20.61 -6.78 -10.31
N MET A 368 20.47 -6.11 -9.16
CA MET A 368 19.25 -6.14 -8.37
C MET A 368 18.07 -5.47 -9.10
N SER A 369 18.31 -4.35 -9.76
CA SER A 369 17.32 -3.61 -10.54
C SER A 369 16.75 -4.44 -11.70
N GLU A 370 17.60 -5.16 -12.43
CA GLU A 370 17.19 -6.06 -13.51
C GLU A 370 16.25 -7.17 -13.02
N LYS A 371 16.50 -7.70 -11.81
CA LYS A 371 15.65 -8.73 -11.20
C LYS A 371 14.37 -8.16 -10.61
N ALA A 372 14.40 -6.90 -10.15
CA ALA A 372 13.27 -6.30 -9.41
C ALA A 372 11.97 -6.37 -10.21
N ARG A 373 11.96 -5.88 -11.46
CA ARG A 373 10.76 -5.92 -12.30
C ARG A 373 10.26 -7.35 -12.53
N LYS A 374 11.14 -8.28 -12.87
CA LYS A 374 10.78 -9.67 -13.12
C LYS A 374 10.09 -10.29 -11.91
N MET A 375 10.66 -10.09 -10.71
CA MET A 375 10.10 -10.63 -9.47
C MET A 375 8.73 -10.04 -9.12
N ILE A 376 8.49 -8.76 -9.43
CA ILE A 376 7.18 -8.15 -9.22
C ILE A 376 6.15 -8.68 -10.22
N VAL A 377 6.48 -8.73 -11.51
CA VAL A 377 5.59 -9.26 -12.55
C VAL A 377 5.17 -10.71 -12.25
N GLU A 378 6.12 -11.57 -11.90
CA GLU A 378 5.86 -12.98 -11.62
C GLU A 378 5.04 -13.22 -10.36
N ARG A 379 5.07 -12.30 -9.40
CA ARG A 379 4.50 -12.53 -8.07
C ARG A 379 3.28 -11.66 -7.74
N TYR A 380 3.19 -10.48 -8.33
CA TYR A 380 2.22 -9.47 -7.90
C TYR A 380 1.48 -8.81 -9.06
N GLU A 381 1.50 -9.41 -10.28
CA GLU A 381 0.69 -8.91 -11.38
C GLU A 381 -0.78 -8.78 -10.95
N GLN A 382 -1.35 -7.63 -11.18
CA GLN A 382 -2.68 -7.26 -10.67
C GLN A 382 -3.77 -8.24 -11.11
N LYS A 383 -3.73 -8.66 -12.36
CA LYS A 383 -4.72 -9.58 -12.91
C LYS A 383 -4.69 -10.94 -12.22
N ASP A 384 -3.51 -11.45 -11.93
CA ASP A 384 -3.34 -12.76 -11.27
C ASP A 384 -3.88 -12.72 -9.83
N VAL A 385 -3.63 -11.60 -9.12
CA VAL A 385 -4.19 -11.36 -7.78
C VAL A 385 -5.72 -11.27 -7.83
N TRP A 386 -6.29 -10.57 -8.82
CA TRP A 386 -7.74 -10.47 -8.96
C TRP A 386 -8.40 -11.80 -9.29
N GLU A 387 -7.80 -12.62 -10.14
CA GLU A 387 -8.26 -13.98 -10.46
C GLU A 387 -8.22 -14.87 -9.21
N ALA A 388 -7.18 -14.76 -8.40
CA ALA A 388 -7.09 -15.46 -7.13
C ALA A 388 -8.18 -15.01 -6.14
N VAL A 389 -8.45 -13.70 -6.02
CA VAL A 389 -9.55 -13.17 -5.20
C VAL A 389 -10.92 -13.65 -5.72
N LEU A 390 -11.12 -13.64 -7.03
CA LEU A 390 -12.35 -14.14 -7.65
C LEU A 390 -12.59 -15.63 -7.31
N LYS A 391 -11.54 -16.44 -7.39
CA LYS A 391 -11.58 -17.85 -7.03
C LYS A 391 -12.00 -18.06 -5.57
N GLU A 392 -11.50 -17.20 -4.66
CA GLU A 392 -11.91 -17.22 -3.26
C GLU A 392 -13.42 -17.00 -3.07
N TYR A 393 -14.02 -16.11 -3.85
CA TYR A 393 -15.46 -15.83 -3.77
C TYR A 393 -16.32 -16.86 -4.47
N THR A 394 -15.81 -17.53 -5.51
CA THR A 394 -16.57 -18.57 -6.22
C THR A 394 -16.60 -19.88 -5.44
N ASN A 395 -15.50 -20.26 -4.81
CA ASN A 395 -15.36 -21.52 -4.07
C ASN A 395 -16.27 -21.63 -2.83
N VAL A 396 -16.69 -20.51 -2.22
CA VAL A 396 -17.62 -20.56 -1.06
C VAL A 396 -19.04 -20.99 -1.40
N GLY A 397 -19.38 -21.13 -2.69
CA GLY A 397 -20.69 -21.66 -3.13
C GLY A 397 -20.73 -23.20 -3.23
N GLU A 398 -19.59 -23.85 -3.33
CA GLU A 398 -19.51 -25.30 -3.56
C GLU A 398 -19.50 -26.13 -2.26
N THR A 399 -19.13 -25.53 -1.14
CA THR A 399 -19.03 -26.23 0.16
C THR A 399 -20.38 -26.48 0.85
N ASN A 400 -21.49 -25.95 0.34
CA ASN A 400 -22.84 -26.16 0.91
C ASN A 400 -23.67 -27.24 0.19
N CYS A 401 -23.06 -28.03 -0.68
CA CYS A 401 -23.73 -29.14 -1.41
C CYS A 401 -23.26 -30.54 -0.97
N LEU A 402 -22.68 -30.68 0.22
CA LEU A 402 -22.35 -32.00 0.80
C LEU A 402 -23.12 -32.23 2.10
#